data_6aa0192cb78d78e4d7379f19ad2ed022
#
_entry.id   6aa0192cb78d78e4d7379f19ad2ed022
#
_cell.length_a   1.000
_cell.length_b   1.000
_cell.length_c   1.000
_cell.angle_alpha   90.00
_cell.angle_beta   90.00
_cell.angle_gamma   90.00
#
_symmetry.space_group_name_H-M   'P 1'
#
loop_
_entity.id
_entity.type
_entity.pdbx_description
1 polymer ?
#
loop_
_entity_poly.entity_id
_entity_poly.type
_entity_poly.pdbx_seq_one_letter_code
_entity_poly.pdbx_strand_id
1 'polypeptide(L)'
;QEVLDTVVKPTVEAMVAEGIPFKGVVYAGLMITAKGLRVIEFNARFGDPETQVIMNQMASDLAQVIDDILNGKDPVIEMYTDRYTLGVVVAAEGYPEAPMKDIPLPDLDKENADCIVYAAGVKAGEQGLLSNGGRILLIAGQGETLQAAQDKAYRYLSANPIAHTFYRSDIGAKAIRFTEK
;
A
#
# COMPACT_ATOMS: atom_id res chain seq x y z
N GLN A 1 -20.30 -3.30 0.54
CA GLN A 1 -21.28 -3.46 1.63
C GLN A 1 -21.12 -4.82 2.32
N GLU A 2 -21.06 -5.95 1.61
CA GLU A 2 -20.91 -7.29 2.19
C GLU A 2 -19.76 -7.38 3.21
N VAL A 3 -18.57 -6.87 2.88
CA VAL A 3 -17.40 -6.84 3.78
C VAL A 3 -17.69 -6.09 5.07
N LEU A 4 -18.34 -4.93 4.97
CA LEU A 4 -18.71 -4.13 6.14
C LEU A 4 -19.66 -4.89 7.06
N ASP A 5 -20.69 -5.51 6.50
CA ASP A 5 -21.75 -6.16 7.26
C ASP A 5 -21.34 -7.53 7.83
N THR A 6 -20.48 -8.28 7.12
CA THR A 6 -20.14 -9.67 7.51
C THR A 6 -18.79 -9.79 8.21
N VAL A 7 -17.90 -8.80 8.09
CA VAL A 7 -16.54 -8.87 8.65
C VAL A 7 -16.27 -7.70 9.60
N VAL A 8 -16.30 -6.46 9.10
CA VAL A 8 -15.82 -5.31 9.88
C VAL A 8 -16.73 -5.00 11.05
N LYS A 9 -18.03 -4.84 10.79
CA LYS A 9 -19.02 -4.49 11.81
C LYS A 9 -19.12 -5.52 12.93
N PRO A 10 -19.27 -6.83 12.65
CA PRO A 10 -19.26 -7.85 13.71
C PRO A 10 -17.97 -7.88 14.51
N THR A 11 -16.82 -7.62 13.90
CA THR A 11 -15.54 -7.56 14.60
C THR A 11 -15.50 -6.40 15.58
N VAL A 12 -15.90 -5.20 15.15
CA VAL A 12 -15.92 -4.01 16.02
C VAL A 12 -16.95 -4.17 17.16
N GLU A 13 -18.13 -4.71 16.85
CA GLU A 13 -19.17 -5.00 17.85
C GLU A 13 -18.70 -6.02 18.90
N ALA A 14 -17.98 -7.07 18.47
CA ALA A 14 -17.39 -8.04 19.40
C ALA A 14 -16.34 -7.41 20.30
N MET A 15 -15.47 -6.54 19.78
CA MET A 15 -14.49 -5.81 20.59
C MET A 15 -15.16 -4.94 21.67
N VAL A 16 -16.27 -4.28 21.34
CA VAL A 16 -17.06 -3.50 22.30
C VAL A 16 -17.68 -4.42 23.37
N ALA A 17 -18.24 -5.57 22.96
CA ALA A 17 -18.85 -6.52 23.88
C ALA A 17 -17.84 -7.14 24.87
N GLU A 18 -16.59 -7.35 24.43
CA GLU A 18 -15.47 -7.83 25.26
C GLU A 18 -14.86 -6.71 26.15
N GLY A 19 -15.38 -5.49 26.08
CA GLY A 19 -14.89 -4.35 26.89
C GLY A 19 -13.58 -3.73 26.40
N ILE A 20 -13.19 -3.98 25.15
CA ILE A 20 -11.98 -3.47 24.51
C ILE A 20 -12.31 -2.65 23.26
N PRO A 21 -13.11 -1.57 23.36
CA PRO A 21 -13.47 -0.76 22.21
C PRO A 21 -12.21 -0.19 21.55
N PHE A 22 -12.14 -0.28 20.22
CA PHE A 22 -11.00 0.17 19.44
C PHE A 22 -11.34 1.45 18.66
N LYS A 23 -10.46 2.45 18.75
CA LYS A 23 -10.50 3.65 17.92
C LYS A 23 -9.23 3.70 17.08
N GLY A 24 -9.37 3.74 15.75
CA GLY A 24 -8.23 3.77 14.84
C GLY A 24 -8.53 3.04 13.53
N VAL A 25 -7.50 2.51 12.91
CA VAL A 25 -7.60 1.80 11.64
C VAL A 25 -7.68 0.30 11.88
N VAL A 26 -8.77 -0.32 11.44
CA VAL A 26 -8.89 -1.79 11.32
C VAL A 26 -8.74 -2.15 9.85
N TYR A 27 -7.64 -2.80 9.52
CA TYR A 27 -7.41 -3.36 8.19
C TYR A 27 -7.79 -4.85 8.19
N ALA A 28 -8.66 -5.26 7.27
CA ALA A 28 -9.02 -6.65 7.08
C ALA A 28 -8.43 -7.19 5.77
N GLY A 29 -7.46 -8.08 5.86
CA GLY A 29 -6.95 -8.84 4.73
C GLY A 29 -7.94 -9.94 4.34
N LEU A 30 -8.45 -9.89 3.11
CA LEU A 30 -9.54 -10.75 2.66
C LEU A 30 -9.18 -11.52 1.40
N MET A 31 -9.77 -12.71 1.27
CA MET A 31 -9.71 -13.52 0.05
C MET A 31 -11.12 -13.87 -0.43
N ILE A 32 -11.41 -13.60 -1.70
CA ILE A 32 -12.62 -14.06 -2.37
C ILE A 32 -12.35 -15.48 -2.90
N THR A 33 -13.08 -16.44 -2.41
CA THR A 33 -12.94 -17.86 -2.79
C THR A 33 -14.23 -18.38 -3.42
N ALA A 34 -14.18 -19.58 -4.00
CA ALA A 34 -15.38 -20.28 -4.48
C ALA A 34 -16.41 -20.55 -3.36
N LYS A 35 -15.99 -20.52 -2.10
CA LYS A 35 -16.85 -20.69 -0.91
C LYS A 35 -17.23 -19.34 -0.26
N GLY A 36 -17.11 -18.23 -0.99
CA GLY A 36 -17.36 -16.88 -0.52
C GLY A 36 -16.15 -16.21 0.11
N LEU A 37 -16.41 -15.11 0.80
CA LEU A 37 -15.41 -14.28 1.45
C LEU A 37 -14.72 -15.02 2.61
N ARG A 38 -13.40 -14.87 2.73
CA ARG A 38 -12.58 -15.41 3.83
C ARG A 38 -11.65 -14.34 4.36
N VAL A 39 -11.56 -14.25 5.68
CA VAL A 39 -10.59 -13.39 6.38
C VAL A 39 -9.27 -14.13 6.44
N ILE A 40 -8.19 -13.44 6.05
CA ILE A 40 -6.81 -13.91 6.17
C ILE A 40 -6.23 -13.41 7.48
N GLU A 41 -6.34 -12.08 7.72
CA GLU A 41 -5.79 -11.43 8.90
C GLU A 41 -6.53 -10.12 9.22
N PHE A 42 -6.35 -9.64 10.44
CA PHE A 42 -6.64 -8.26 10.82
C PHE A 42 -5.35 -7.55 11.23
N ASN A 43 -5.25 -6.28 10.89
CA ASN A 43 -4.21 -5.39 11.37
C ASN A 43 -4.87 -4.17 12.05
N ALA A 44 -4.36 -3.79 13.24
CA ALA A 44 -4.82 -2.62 14.00
C ALA A 44 -4.06 -1.35 13.58
N ARG A 45 -3.73 -1.22 12.31
CA ARG A 45 -2.98 -0.11 11.70
C ARG A 45 -3.16 -0.16 10.20
N PHE A 46 -2.73 0.88 9.51
CA PHE A 46 -2.64 0.85 8.06
C PHE A 46 -1.76 -0.30 7.57
N GLY A 47 -2.16 -0.94 6.47
CA GLY A 47 -1.38 -2.00 5.83
C GLY A 47 -0.09 -1.48 5.18
N ASP A 48 0.89 -2.33 5.02
CA ASP A 48 2.09 -2.07 4.24
C ASP A 48 2.23 -3.22 3.22
N PRO A 49 2.08 -2.96 1.91
CA PRO A 49 2.32 -1.68 1.20
C PRO A 49 1.05 -0.85 0.87
N GLU A 50 -0.09 -1.09 1.46
CA GLU A 50 -1.36 -0.47 1.06
C GLU A 50 -1.43 1.02 1.42
N THR A 51 -0.80 1.44 2.52
CA THR A 51 -0.86 2.82 3.03
C THR A 51 -0.43 3.83 1.99
N GLN A 52 0.68 3.60 1.32
CA GLN A 52 1.25 4.51 0.34
C GLN A 52 0.27 4.77 -0.82
N VAL A 53 -0.42 3.71 -1.25
CA VAL A 53 -1.42 3.82 -2.33
C VAL A 53 -2.68 4.53 -1.86
N ILE A 54 -3.16 4.21 -0.65
CA ILE A 54 -4.35 4.82 -0.05
C ILE A 54 -4.12 6.32 0.19
N MET A 55 -2.97 6.70 0.74
CA MET A 55 -2.65 8.11 1.02
C MET A 55 -2.59 8.95 -0.26
N ASN A 56 -2.08 8.39 -1.36
CA ASN A 56 -2.08 9.07 -2.66
C ASN A 56 -3.49 9.26 -3.25
N GLN A 57 -4.42 8.43 -2.82
CA GLN A 57 -5.82 8.49 -3.26
C GLN A 57 -6.70 9.35 -2.35
N MET A 58 -6.21 9.68 -1.15
CA MET A 58 -6.95 10.44 -0.15
C MET A 58 -6.93 11.94 -0.47
N ALA A 59 -8.10 12.56 -0.54
CA ALA A 59 -8.28 14.00 -0.73
C ALA A 59 -8.43 14.75 0.60
N SER A 60 -8.94 14.06 1.64
CA SER A 60 -9.09 14.63 2.98
C SER A 60 -7.74 14.76 3.70
N ASP A 61 -7.64 15.73 4.59
CA ASP A 61 -6.52 15.85 5.53
C ASP A 61 -6.59 14.71 6.56
N LEU A 62 -5.60 13.81 6.56
CA LEU A 62 -5.53 12.67 7.46
C LEU A 62 -5.45 13.11 8.93
N ALA A 63 -4.76 14.21 9.25
CA ALA A 63 -4.66 14.70 10.61
C ALA A 63 -6.02 15.15 11.13
N GLN A 64 -6.82 15.82 10.30
CA GLN A 64 -8.19 16.20 10.65
C GLN A 64 -9.09 14.96 10.82
N VAL A 65 -8.98 13.97 9.95
CA VAL A 65 -9.73 12.69 10.08
C VAL A 65 -9.41 12.01 11.41
N ILE A 66 -8.13 11.96 11.80
CA ILE A 66 -7.71 11.37 13.08
C ILE A 66 -8.26 12.18 14.26
N ASP A 67 -8.16 13.51 14.22
CA ASP A 67 -8.67 14.38 15.28
C ASP A 67 -10.18 14.20 15.47
N ASP A 68 -10.94 14.13 14.40
CA ASP A 68 -12.39 13.91 14.44
C ASP A 68 -12.72 12.55 15.08
N ILE A 69 -12.04 11.47 14.70
CA ILE A 69 -12.23 10.14 15.30
C ILE A 69 -11.92 10.15 16.80
N LEU A 70 -10.82 10.78 17.22
CA LEU A 70 -10.41 10.84 18.62
C LEU A 70 -11.42 11.64 19.47
N ASN A 71 -12.01 12.69 18.90
CA ASN A 71 -13.03 13.51 19.54
C ASN A 71 -14.46 12.95 19.42
N GLY A 72 -14.63 11.74 18.85
CA GLY A 72 -15.93 11.07 18.71
C GLY A 72 -16.85 11.71 17.67
N LYS A 73 -16.29 12.45 16.73
CA LYS A 73 -17.01 12.95 15.56
C LYS A 73 -16.94 11.93 14.41
N ASP A 74 -17.90 11.98 13.50
CA ASP A 74 -17.85 11.20 12.26
C ASP A 74 -16.92 11.93 11.27
N PRO A 75 -15.77 11.31 10.88
CA PRO A 75 -14.85 11.96 9.97
C PRO A 75 -15.40 11.97 8.54
N VAL A 76 -15.17 13.05 7.81
CA VAL A 76 -15.41 13.10 6.37
C VAL A 76 -14.15 12.58 5.66
N ILE A 77 -14.28 11.46 4.96
CA ILE A 77 -13.18 10.86 4.18
C ILE A 77 -13.52 10.97 2.71
N GLU A 78 -12.81 11.84 2.02
CA GLU A 78 -12.92 12.03 0.57
C GLU A 78 -11.74 11.39 -0.12
N MET A 79 -12.00 10.75 -1.26
CA MET A 79 -10.98 10.13 -2.11
C MET A 79 -11.02 10.78 -3.49
N TYR A 80 -9.87 10.92 -4.12
CA TYR A 80 -9.82 11.31 -5.54
C TYR A 80 -10.49 10.23 -6.38
N THR A 81 -11.38 10.64 -7.27
CA THR A 81 -12.12 9.76 -8.19
C THR A 81 -11.69 9.91 -9.64
N ASP A 82 -10.84 10.89 -9.92
CA ASP A 82 -10.32 11.25 -11.24
C ASP A 82 -8.99 10.56 -11.59
N ARG A 83 -8.46 9.76 -10.67
CA ARG A 83 -7.17 9.09 -10.82
C ARG A 83 -7.14 7.72 -10.16
N TYR A 84 -6.19 6.90 -10.59
CA TYR A 84 -5.84 5.62 -10.00
C TYR A 84 -4.39 5.66 -9.53
N THR A 85 -4.11 4.98 -8.42
CA THR A 85 -2.74 4.77 -7.93
C THR A 85 -2.45 3.28 -7.84
N LEU A 86 -1.30 2.86 -8.37
CA LEU A 86 -0.82 1.48 -8.31
C LEU A 86 0.60 1.46 -7.77
N GLY A 87 0.83 0.65 -6.72
CA GLY A 87 2.13 0.51 -6.08
C GLY A 87 2.79 -0.84 -6.35
N VAL A 88 4.06 -0.84 -6.73
CA VAL A 88 4.88 -2.03 -6.92
C VAL A 88 6.01 -2.03 -5.90
N VAL A 89 6.07 -3.06 -5.06
CA VAL A 89 7.14 -3.23 -4.08
C VAL A 89 8.39 -3.79 -4.77
N VAL A 90 9.53 -3.18 -4.49
CA VAL A 90 10.86 -3.69 -4.82
C VAL A 90 11.42 -4.40 -3.58
N ALA A 91 11.71 -5.67 -3.69
CA ALA A 91 12.22 -6.51 -2.62
C ALA A 91 13.68 -6.91 -2.85
N ALA A 92 14.42 -7.09 -1.77
CA ALA A 92 15.79 -7.59 -1.80
C ALA A 92 15.83 -9.06 -2.22
N GLU A 93 16.85 -9.46 -2.96
CA GLU A 93 17.15 -10.86 -3.24
C GLU A 93 17.19 -11.66 -1.91
N GLY A 94 16.56 -12.85 -1.93
CA GLY A 94 16.43 -13.72 -0.75
C GLY A 94 15.25 -13.41 0.17
N TYR A 95 14.46 -12.35 -0.09
CA TYR A 95 13.24 -12.07 0.67
C TYR A 95 12.17 -13.15 0.38
N PRO A 96 11.41 -13.66 1.38
CA PRO A 96 11.34 -13.18 2.77
C PRO A 96 12.33 -13.84 3.74
N GLU A 97 12.96 -14.95 3.39
CA GLU A 97 13.72 -15.82 4.32
C GLU A 97 15.06 -15.19 4.74
N ALA A 98 15.85 -14.71 3.78
CA ALA A 98 17.19 -14.19 4.01
C ALA A 98 17.49 -12.98 3.09
N PRO A 99 16.82 -11.84 3.29
CA PRO A 99 16.97 -10.70 2.40
C PRO A 99 18.38 -10.12 2.45
N MET A 100 18.97 -9.90 1.27
CA MET A 100 20.26 -9.22 1.13
C MET A 100 20.14 -7.79 1.67
N LYS A 101 21.16 -7.36 2.42
CA LYS A 101 21.28 -6.00 2.95
C LYS A 101 22.40 -5.25 2.25
N ASP A 102 22.47 -3.96 2.53
CA ASP A 102 23.54 -3.09 2.04
C ASP A 102 23.63 -2.99 0.50
N ILE A 103 22.52 -3.25 -0.19
CA ILE A 103 22.39 -3.02 -1.64
C ILE A 103 22.39 -1.50 -1.87
N PRO A 104 23.33 -0.96 -2.68
CA PRO A 104 23.32 0.46 -3.04
C PRO A 104 22.03 0.83 -3.78
N LEU A 105 21.41 1.93 -3.36
CA LEU A 105 20.19 2.43 -3.98
C LEU A 105 20.50 3.66 -4.84
N PRO A 106 19.73 3.90 -5.91
CA PRO A 106 19.83 5.13 -6.66
C PRO A 106 19.41 6.33 -5.81
N ASP A 107 19.72 7.52 -6.29
CA ASP A 107 19.23 8.77 -5.70
C ASP A 107 17.68 8.77 -5.82
N LEU A 108 17.00 8.73 -4.67
CA LEU A 108 15.54 8.67 -4.59
C LEU A 108 14.91 10.07 -4.65
N ASP A 109 15.70 11.14 -4.49
CA ASP A 109 15.24 12.52 -4.51
C ASP A 109 15.09 13.07 -5.95
N LYS A 110 15.43 12.28 -6.96
CA LYS A 110 15.18 12.66 -8.34
C LYS A 110 13.68 12.80 -8.58
N GLU A 111 13.26 14.02 -8.84
CA GLU A 111 11.90 14.31 -9.28
C GLU A 111 11.53 13.41 -10.46
N ASN A 112 10.49 12.65 -10.28
CA ASN A 112 9.87 11.87 -11.33
C ASN A 112 8.41 12.29 -11.45
N ALA A 113 8.07 12.97 -12.55
CA ALA A 113 6.71 13.45 -12.80
C ALA A 113 5.66 12.32 -12.89
N ASP A 114 6.11 11.08 -13.11
CA ASP A 114 5.24 9.93 -13.39
C ASP A 114 5.00 9.02 -12.18
N CYS A 115 5.94 9.00 -11.23
CA CYS A 115 5.90 8.06 -10.09
C CYS A 115 6.37 8.72 -8.79
N ILE A 116 5.79 8.26 -7.68
CA ILE A 116 6.29 8.57 -6.34
C ILE A 116 7.08 7.37 -5.85
N VAL A 117 8.28 7.61 -5.34
CA VAL A 117 9.14 6.57 -4.77
C VAL A 117 9.09 6.66 -3.25
N TYR A 118 8.63 5.61 -2.62
CA TYR A 118 8.60 5.48 -1.16
C TYR A 118 9.73 4.60 -0.67
N ALA A 119 10.57 5.14 0.22
CA ALA A 119 11.55 4.36 0.95
C ALA A 119 10.86 3.52 2.04
N ALA A 120 11.25 2.25 2.17
CA ALA A 120 10.79 1.33 3.21
C ALA A 120 12.00 0.83 4.02
N GLY A 121 12.55 -0.33 3.70
CA GLY A 121 13.73 -0.87 4.35
C GLY A 121 15.02 -0.21 3.85
N VAL A 122 15.25 1.05 4.18
CA VAL A 122 16.39 1.87 3.71
C VAL A 122 17.15 2.46 4.90
N LYS A 123 18.45 2.63 4.76
CA LYS A 123 19.32 3.35 5.70
C LYS A 123 20.30 4.25 4.97
N ALA A 124 20.82 5.26 5.65
CA ALA A 124 21.94 6.06 5.16
C ALA A 124 23.24 5.23 5.18
N GLY A 125 24.03 5.34 4.12
CA GLY A 125 25.40 4.85 4.02
C GLY A 125 26.36 6.01 3.76
N GLU A 126 27.67 5.72 3.71
CA GLU A 126 28.71 6.75 3.49
C GLU A 126 28.63 7.39 2.10
N GLN A 127 28.16 6.65 1.09
CA GLN A 127 28.11 7.08 -0.31
C GLN A 127 26.69 7.18 -0.87
N GLY A 128 25.67 7.23 0.00
CA GLY A 128 24.28 7.28 -0.40
C GLY A 128 23.40 6.30 0.38
N LEU A 129 22.21 6.02 -0.15
CA LEU A 129 21.24 5.13 0.49
C LEU A 129 21.56 3.66 0.24
N LEU A 130 21.33 2.83 1.26
CA LEU A 130 21.51 1.38 1.23
C LEU A 130 20.23 0.66 1.67
N SER A 131 20.00 -0.54 1.15
CA SER A 131 18.94 -1.40 1.66
C SER A 131 19.21 -1.86 3.09
N ASN A 132 18.18 -1.95 3.92
CA ASN A 132 18.25 -2.45 5.31
C ASN A 132 17.02 -3.28 5.70
N GLY A 133 16.32 -3.85 4.73
CA GLY A 133 15.15 -4.69 4.95
C GLY A 133 14.79 -5.50 3.71
N GLY A 134 13.82 -6.40 3.86
CA GLY A 134 13.37 -7.26 2.75
C GLY A 134 12.59 -6.49 1.68
N ARG A 135 11.65 -5.64 2.09
CA ARG A 135 10.96 -4.69 1.20
C ARG A 135 11.69 -3.37 1.26
N ILE A 136 12.27 -2.95 0.13
CA ILE A 136 13.21 -1.82 0.08
C ILE A 136 12.48 -0.54 -0.31
N LEU A 137 11.77 -0.57 -1.43
CA LEU A 137 11.06 0.57 -2.00
C LEU A 137 9.64 0.17 -2.40
N LEU A 138 8.77 1.17 -2.52
CA LEU A 138 7.53 1.05 -3.26
C LEU A 138 7.50 2.14 -4.33
N ILE A 139 7.23 1.74 -5.57
CA ILE A 139 7.07 2.64 -6.71
C ILE A 139 5.57 2.79 -6.98
N ALA A 140 5.04 3.98 -6.76
CA ALA A 140 3.62 4.29 -6.96
C ALA A 140 3.43 5.10 -8.24
N GLY A 141 2.85 4.48 -9.27
CA GLY A 141 2.41 5.16 -10.49
C GLY A 141 1.00 5.72 -10.32
N GLN A 142 0.74 6.89 -10.88
CA GLN A 142 -0.59 7.50 -10.92
C GLN A 142 -1.05 7.74 -12.35
N GLY A 143 -2.34 7.55 -12.64
CA GLY A 143 -2.92 7.74 -13.97
C GLY A 143 -4.43 7.86 -13.97
N GLU A 144 -5.01 8.34 -15.07
CA GLU A 144 -6.46 8.44 -15.27
C GLU A 144 -7.13 7.06 -15.38
N THR A 145 -6.36 6.03 -15.67
CA THR A 145 -6.79 4.63 -15.67
C THR A 145 -5.83 3.78 -14.84
N LEU A 146 -6.30 2.63 -14.37
CA LEU A 146 -5.43 1.68 -13.66
C LEU A 146 -4.31 1.16 -14.56
N GLN A 147 -4.56 0.98 -15.87
CA GLN A 147 -3.54 0.62 -16.85
C GLN A 147 -2.46 1.71 -16.96
N ALA A 148 -2.86 2.98 -17.06
CA ALA A 148 -1.90 4.09 -17.12
C ALA A 148 -1.03 4.18 -15.85
N ALA A 149 -1.62 3.96 -14.68
CA ALA A 149 -0.88 3.91 -13.42
C ALA A 149 0.12 2.74 -13.38
N GLN A 150 -0.29 1.55 -13.86
CA GLN A 150 0.57 0.38 -13.99
C GLN A 150 1.73 0.64 -14.94
N ASP A 151 1.46 1.15 -16.13
CA ASP A 151 2.48 1.43 -17.15
C ASP A 151 3.56 2.38 -16.64
N LYS A 152 3.17 3.41 -15.88
CA LYS A 152 4.11 4.35 -15.28
C LYS A 152 5.01 3.68 -14.26
N ALA A 153 4.44 2.92 -13.32
CA ALA A 153 5.21 2.20 -12.30
C ALA A 153 6.24 1.24 -12.92
N TYR A 154 5.82 0.43 -13.89
CA TYR A 154 6.72 -0.52 -14.54
C TYR A 154 7.73 0.12 -15.49
N ARG A 155 7.39 1.24 -16.13
CA ARG A 155 8.33 2.04 -16.92
C ARG A 155 9.44 2.58 -16.04
N TYR A 156 9.09 3.13 -14.87
CA TYR A 156 10.08 3.61 -13.90
C TYR A 156 11.02 2.49 -13.46
N LEU A 157 10.49 1.33 -13.07
CA LEU A 157 11.26 0.17 -12.64
C LEU A 157 12.22 -0.33 -13.73
N SER A 158 11.76 -0.37 -14.97
CA SER A 158 12.58 -0.78 -16.12
C SER A 158 13.70 0.20 -16.45
N ALA A 159 13.46 1.51 -16.24
CA ALA A 159 14.45 2.56 -16.47
C ALA A 159 15.47 2.71 -15.32
N ASN A 160 15.13 2.22 -14.12
CA ASN A 160 15.95 2.34 -12.91
C ASN A 160 16.20 0.97 -12.26
N PRO A 161 16.89 0.05 -12.93
CA PRO A 161 17.14 -1.28 -12.37
C PRO A 161 18.07 -1.20 -11.16
N ILE A 162 17.75 -1.94 -10.11
CA ILE A 162 18.56 -2.05 -8.90
C ILE A 162 19.07 -3.50 -8.82
N ALA A 163 20.39 -3.67 -8.78
CA ALA A 163 20.99 -5.00 -8.67
C ALA A 163 20.52 -5.71 -7.38
N HIS A 164 20.47 -7.04 -7.42
CA HIS A 164 20.04 -7.87 -6.27
C HIS A 164 18.67 -7.53 -5.70
N THR A 165 17.76 -7.09 -6.58
CA THR A 165 16.36 -6.86 -6.22
C THR A 165 15.43 -7.54 -7.21
N PHE A 166 14.18 -7.73 -6.79
CA PHE A 166 13.11 -8.23 -7.65
C PHE A 166 11.79 -7.56 -7.30
N TYR A 167 10.85 -7.65 -8.22
CA TYR A 167 9.46 -7.22 -8.05
C TYR A 167 8.53 -8.11 -8.87
N ARG A 168 7.26 -8.15 -8.48
CA ARG A 168 6.24 -8.87 -9.25
C ARG A 168 5.89 -8.10 -10.51
N SER A 169 5.76 -8.80 -11.62
CA SER A 169 5.40 -8.23 -12.93
C SER A 169 3.89 -8.17 -13.20
N ASP A 170 3.05 -8.67 -12.27
CA ASP A 170 1.60 -8.85 -12.48
C ASP A 170 0.72 -8.00 -11.55
N ILE A 171 1.30 -7.01 -10.84
CA ILE A 171 0.54 -6.13 -9.96
C ILE A 171 -0.49 -5.33 -10.77
N GLY A 172 -1.75 -5.33 -10.31
CA GLY A 172 -2.87 -4.68 -11.00
C GLY A 172 -3.51 -5.48 -12.12
N ALA A 173 -2.84 -6.50 -12.69
CA ALA A 173 -3.33 -7.22 -13.87
C ALA A 173 -4.72 -7.87 -13.69
N LYS A 174 -5.05 -8.35 -12.49
CA LYS A 174 -6.39 -8.88 -12.21
C LYS A 174 -7.46 -7.78 -12.24
N ALA A 175 -7.20 -6.66 -11.59
CA ALA A 175 -8.15 -5.55 -11.52
C ALA A 175 -8.37 -4.93 -12.91
N ILE A 176 -7.34 -4.73 -13.70
CA ILE A 176 -7.42 -4.21 -15.07
C ILE A 176 -8.36 -5.09 -15.92
N ARG A 177 -8.22 -6.41 -15.86
CA ARG A 177 -9.11 -7.35 -16.59
C ARG A 177 -10.58 -7.28 -16.14
N PHE A 178 -10.86 -6.81 -14.93
CA PHE A 178 -12.23 -6.61 -14.45
C PHE A 178 -12.82 -5.30 -14.91
N THR A 179 -12.02 -4.26 -15.13
CA THR A 179 -12.49 -2.95 -15.61
C THR A 179 -12.71 -2.90 -17.12
N GLU A 180 -12.13 -3.83 -17.88
CA GLU A 180 -12.26 -3.94 -19.34
C GLU A 180 -13.49 -4.78 -19.79
N LYS A 181 -14.27 -5.31 -18.84
CA LYS A 181 -15.53 -6.06 -19.09
C LYS A 181 -16.75 -5.21 -18.82
#